data_88353593c3e621ec3d609d8e885604c2
#
_entry.id   88353593c3e621ec3d609d8e885604c2
#
_cell.length_a   1.000
_cell.length_b   1.000
_cell.length_c   1.000
_cell.angle_alpha   90.00
_cell.angle_beta   90.00
_cell.angle_gamma   90.00
#
_symmetry.space_group_name_H-M   'P 1'
#
loop_
_entity.id
_entity.type
_entity.pdbx_description
1 polymer ?
#
loop_
_entity_poly.entity_id
_entity_poly.type
_entity_poly.pdbx_seq_one_letter_code
_entity_poly.pdbx_strand_id
1 'polypeptide(L)'
;MKIIVDAMGGDNAPIEIVKGAIAACEEYKVEIILTGRGEEILRTLEKMGRKELPKGIEIANANEIITMEDDPVTAVREKKDSSMIVGLAMLRDGLGDAMVSAGSTGALLSGSTLYIKRIRGIRRAALAPVLPLNEKGVVLIDCGANA
;
A
#
# COMPACT_ATOMS: atom_id res chain seq x y z
N MET A 1 -6.68 6.00 -14.11
CA MET A 1 -6.59 5.07 -12.96
C MET A 1 -5.63 5.67 -11.96
N LYS A 2 -6.05 5.76 -10.70
CA LYS A 2 -5.27 6.34 -9.61
C LYS A 2 -4.96 5.26 -8.56
N ILE A 3 -3.68 5.01 -8.31
CA ILE A 3 -3.20 3.96 -7.41
C ILE A 3 -2.66 4.59 -6.13
N ILE A 4 -3.12 4.12 -4.99
CA ILE A 4 -2.59 4.50 -3.68
C ILE A 4 -1.44 3.55 -3.33
N VAL A 5 -0.29 4.10 -2.94
CA VAL A 5 0.90 3.31 -2.60
C VAL A 5 1.34 3.67 -1.18
N ASP A 6 1.38 2.66 -0.31
CA ASP A 6 1.95 2.78 1.04
C ASP A 6 3.47 2.94 0.92
N ALA A 7 3.93 4.19 1.00
CA ALA A 7 5.34 4.53 0.80
C ALA A 7 6.25 4.07 1.95
N MET A 8 5.69 3.75 3.11
CA MET A 8 6.46 3.39 4.31
C MET A 8 6.43 1.89 4.60
N GLY A 9 5.69 1.10 3.81
CA GLY A 9 5.59 -0.35 3.98
C GLY A 9 6.69 -1.10 3.26
N GLY A 10 7.39 -2.01 3.97
CA GLY A 10 8.42 -2.88 3.43
C GLY A 10 9.83 -2.57 3.92
N ASP A 11 10.73 -3.56 3.80
CA ASP A 11 12.07 -3.53 4.39
C ASP A 11 12.98 -2.42 3.84
N ASN A 12 12.75 -2.02 2.59
CA ASN A 12 13.53 -0.97 1.92
C ASN A 12 12.73 0.31 1.68
N ALA A 13 11.65 0.51 2.44
CA ALA A 13 10.88 1.74 2.40
C ALA A 13 11.65 2.91 3.06
N PRO A 14 11.44 4.15 2.63
CA PRO A 14 10.61 4.55 1.50
C PRO A 14 11.32 4.47 0.13
N ILE A 15 12.63 4.22 0.10
CA ILE A 15 13.48 4.46 -1.09
C ILE A 15 13.01 3.62 -2.28
N GLU A 16 12.95 2.29 -2.13
CA GLU A 16 12.59 1.41 -3.26
C GLU A 16 11.11 1.54 -3.61
N ILE A 17 10.25 1.84 -2.64
CA ILE A 17 8.82 2.05 -2.90
C ILE A 17 8.59 3.31 -3.74
N VAL A 18 9.21 4.42 -3.36
CA VAL A 18 9.12 5.68 -4.11
C VAL A 18 9.69 5.54 -5.52
N LYS A 19 10.83 4.86 -5.66
CA LYS A 19 11.46 4.56 -6.94
C LYS A 19 10.55 3.72 -7.85
N GLY A 20 9.97 2.65 -7.29
CA GLY A 20 9.03 1.78 -8.01
C GLY A 20 7.76 2.53 -8.42
N ALA A 21 7.21 3.37 -7.54
CA ALA A 21 6.05 4.19 -7.84
C ALA A 21 6.30 5.18 -8.99
N ILE A 22 7.47 5.83 -9.01
CA ILE A 22 7.86 6.74 -10.10
C ILE A 22 7.95 5.97 -11.41
N ALA A 23 8.65 4.83 -11.42
CA ALA A 23 8.79 4.00 -12.60
C ALA A 23 7.43 3.55 -13.14
N ALA A 24 6.53 3.10 -12.26
CA ALA A 24 5.17 2.70 -12.63
C ALA A 24 4.36 3.85 -13.21
N CYS A 25 4.43 5.04 -12.60
CA CYS A 25 3.77 6.25 -13.13
C CYS A 25 4.25 6.60 -14.54
N GLU A 26 5.57 6.54 -14.76
CA GLU A 26 6.18 6.85 -16.04
C GLU A 26 5.89 5.78 -17.11
N GLU A 27 5.88 4.49 -16.76
CA GLU A 27 5.68 3.37 -17.66
C GLU A 27 4.20 3.17 -18.03
N TYR A 28 3.34 3.07 -17.02
CA TYR A 28 1.93 2.71 -17.20
C TYR A 28 1.00 3.92 -17.35
N LYS A 29 1.53 5.15 -17.21
CA LYS A 29 0.73 6.40 -17.27
C LYS A 29 -0.43 6.42 -16.28
N VAL A 30 -0.22 5.88 -15.09
CA VAL A 30 -1.18 5.90 -13.98
C VAL A 30 -0.87 7.06 -13.04
N GLU A 31 -1.89 7.60 -12.40
CA GLU A 31 -1.72 8.54 -11.31
C GLU A 31 -1.42 7.78 -10.01
N ILE A 32 -0.56 8.33 -9.15
CA ILE A 32 -0.16 7.69 -7.90
C ILE A 32 -0.33 8.66 -6.73
N ILE A 33 -0.86 8.15 -5.63
CA ILE A 33 -0.84 8.82 -4.33
C ILE A 33 0.09 8.03 -3.41
N LEU A 34 1.21 8.64 -3.01
CA LEU A 34 2.12 8.09 -2.01
C LEU A 34 1.60 8.45 -0.62
N THR A 35 1.22 7.46 0.18
CA THR A 35 0.86 7.67 1.58
C THR A 35 2.07 7.45 2.48
N GLY A 36 2.38 8.38 3.36
CA GLY A 36 3.52 8.27 4.27
C GLY A 36 4.06 9.60 4.75
N ARG A 37 5.22 9.57 5.41
CA ARG A 37 5.87 10.77 5.90
C ARG A 37 6.39 11.62 4.74
N GLY A 38 5.68 12.70 4.44
CA GLY A 38 5.97 13.54 3.28
C GLY A 38 7.41 14.02 3.21
N GLU A 39 8.00 14.43 4.35
CA GLU A 39 9.41 14.84 4.40
C GLU A 39 10.38 13.71 4.01
N GLU A 40 10.14 12.48 4.44
CA GLU A 40 10.98 11.33 4.09
C GLU A 40 10.86 10.98 2.61
N ILE A 41 9.66 11.08 2.06
CA ILE A 41 9.40 10.88 0.62
C ILE A 41 10.14 11.94 -0.19
N LEU A 42 10.04 13.22 0.19
CA LEU A 42 10.73 14.33 -0.49
C LEU A 42 12.25 14.19 -0.40
N ARG A 43 12.79 13.87 0.77
CA ARG A 43 14.23 13.58 0.93
C ARG A 43 14.70 12.41 0.06
N THR A 44 13.83 11.42 -0.13
CA THR A 44 14.14 10.29 -1.03
C THR A 44 14.22 10.75 -2.48
N LEU A 45 13.32 11.61 -2.93
CA LEU A 45 13.37 12.23 -4.27
C LEU A 45 14.66 13.04 -4.49
N GLU A 46 15.05 13.83 -3.50
CA GLU A 46 16.30 14.61 -3.54
C GLU A 46 17.53 13.70 -3.70
N LYS A 47 17.60 12.59 -2.93
CA LYS A 47 18.68 11.58 -3.06
C LYS A 47 18.72 10.92 -4.44
N MET A 48 17.58 10.83 -5.12
CA MET A 48 17.47 10.35 -6.50
C MET A 48 17.80 11.44 -7.55
N GLY A 49 18.21 12.65 -7.12
CA GLY A 49 18.51 13.78 -7.99
C GLY A 49 17.29 14.48 -8.57
N ARG A 50 16.10 14.23 -8.03
CA ARG A 50 14.86 14.87 -8.46
C ARG A 50 14.51 16.01 -7.52
N LYS A 51 14.29 17.20 -8.05
CA LYS A 51 13.94 18.41 -7.27
C LYS A 51 12.45 18.55 -6.99
N GLU A 52 11.63 17.88 -7.80
CA GLU A 52 10.16 17.99 -7.76
C GLU A 52 9.52 16.62 -7.93
N LEU A 53 8.31 16.50 -7.43
CA LEU A 53 7.46 15.34 -7.68
C LEU A 53 7.17 15.23 -9.19
N PRO A 54 7.29 14.03 -9.78
CA PRO A 54 6.87 13.81 -11.16
C PRO A 54 5.38 14.12 -11.33
N LYS A 55 5.01 14.63 -12.50
CA LYS A 55 3.62 14.86 -12.86
C LYS A 55 2.83 13.54 -12.74
N GLY A 56 1.71 13.57 -12.04
CA GLY A 56 0.87 12.40 -11.79
C GLY A 56 1.16 11.70 -10.46
N ILE A 57 2.09 12.23 -9.64
CA ILE A 57 2.33 11.74 -8.29
C ILE A 57 1.94 12.81 -7.27
N GLU A 58 1.17 12.41 -6.28
CA GLU A 58 0.75 13.22 -5.13
C GLU A 58 1.22 12.56 -3.83
N ILE A 59 1.39 13.34 -2.76
CA ILE A 59 1.69 12.84 -1.42
C ILE A 59 0.49 13.09 -0.51
N ALA A 60 0.02 12.05 0.16
CA ALA A 60 -0.88 12.13 1.29
C ALA A 60 -0.08 11.86 2.56
N ASN A 61 0.10 12.88 3.39
CA ASN A 61 0.92 12.77 4.60
C ASN A 61 0.29 11.82 5.63
N ALA A 62 1.14 10.98 6.22
CA ALA A 62 0.83 10.10 7.34
C ALA A 62 2.06 10.01 8.25
N ASN A 63 1.87 10.16 9.56
CA ASN A 63 2.98 10.34 10.49
C ASN A 63 3.42 9.04 11.17
N GLU A 64 2.57 8.01 11.14
CA GLU A 64 2.83 6.72 11.78
C GLU A 64 3.15 5.63 10.76
N ILE A 65 3.80 4.58 11.23
CA ILE A 65 4.16 3.40 10.42
C ILE A 65 3.73 2.15 11.18
N ILE A 66 3.09 1.21 10.48
CA ILE A 66 2.87 -0.14 10.97
C ILE A 66 4.08 -0.98 10.54
N THR A 67 4.80 -1.51 11.52
CA THR A 67 5.99 -2.34 11.30
C THR A 67 5.65 -3.83 11.26
N MET A 68 6.64 -4.67 10.96
CA MET A 68 6.44 -6.13 10.94
C MET A 68 6.36 -6.73 12.36
N GLU A 69 6.84 -6.01 13.37
CA GLU A 69 6.84 -6.40 14.79
C GLU A 69 5.53 -6.02 15.50
N ASP A 70 4.74 -5.16 14.91
CA ASP A 70 3.45 -4.75 15.48
C ASP A 70 2.44 -5.92 15.42
N ASP A 71 1.63 -6.06 16.47
CA ASP A 71 0.44 -6.92 16.38
C ASP A 71 -0.53 -6.35 15.32
N PRO A 72 -0.85 -7.11 14.27
CA PRO A 72 -1.60 -6.58 13.13
C PRO A 72 -2.96 -6.00 13.48
N VAL A 73 -3.69 -6.63 14.39
CA VAL A 73 -5.07 -6.21 14.75
C VAL A 73 -5.04 -4.97 15.62
N THR A 74 -4.11 -4.92 16.56
CA THR A 74 -3.94 -3.79 17.48
C THR A 74 -3.42 -2.57 16.72
N ALA A 75 -2.39 -2.74 15.90
CA ALA A 75 -1.79 -1.66 15.13
C ALA A 75 -2.79 -0.96 14.20
N VAL A 76 -3.66 -1.72 13.53
CA VAL A 76 -4.71 -1.17 12.67
C VAL A 76 -5.72 -0.31 13.44
N ARG A 77 -5.94 -0.60 14.73
CA ARG A 77 -6.88 0.16 15.57
C ARG A 77 -6.23 1.39 16.19
N GLU A 78 -4.98 1.30 16.57
CA GLU A 78 -4.25 2.33 17.31
C GLU A 78 -3.55 3.32 16.39
N LYS A 79 -2.82 2.86 15.37
CA LYS A 79 -2.05 3.68 14.43
C LYS A 79 -2.89 4.18 13.26
N LYS A 80 -3.88 5.00 13.55
CA LYS A 80 -4.83 5.50 12.54
C LYS A 80 -4.22 6.47 11.54
N ASP A 81 -3.13 7.12 11.91
CA ASP A 81 -2.34 8.03 11.05
C ASP A 81 -1.16 7.31 10.39
N SER A 82 -1.21 5.97 10.30
CA SER A 82 -0.20 5.21 9.56
C SER A 82 -0.44 5.26 8.07
N SER A 83 0.66 5.19 7.31
CA SER A 83 0.63 5.22 5.84
C SER A 83 -0.34 4.19 5.25
N MET A 84 -0.36 2.98 5.81
CA MET A 84 -1.28 1.92 5.41
C MET A 84 -2.74 2.28 5.69
N ILE A 85 -3.07 2.78 6.89
CA ILE A 85 -4.45 3.08 7.28
C ILE A 85 -4.98 4.31 6.57
N VAL A 86 -4.16 5.35 6.40
CA VAL A 86 -4.49 6.52 5.59
C VAL A 86 -4.80 6.09 4.15
N GLY A 87 -3.98 5.21 3.56
CA GLY A 87 -4.21 4.68 2.22
C GLY A 87 -5.51 3.89 2.09
N LEU A 88 -5.81 3.02 3.06
CA LEU A 88 -7.07 2.25 3.08
C LEU A 88 -8.30 3.16 3.27
N ALA A 89 -8.18 4.20 4.10
CA ALA A 89 -9.26 5.17 4.27
C ALA A 89 -9.51 5.94 2.97
N MET A 90 -8.47 6.40 2.29
CA MET A 90 -8.57 7.07 0.99
C MET A 90 -9.21 6.16 -0.07
N LEU A 91 -8.83 4.87 -0.11
CA LEU A 91 -9.43 3.89 -1.02
C LEU A 91 -10.93 3.71 -0.74
N ARG A 92 -11.30 3.55 0.53
CA ARG A 92 -12.72 3.48 0.94
C ARG A 92 -13.52 4.70 0.49
N ASP A 93 -12.92 5.86 0.57
CA ASP A 93 -13.56 7.15 0.25
C ASP A 93 -13.54 7.46 -1.27
N GLY A 94 -13.03 6.53 -2.08
CA GLY A 94 -13.03 6.63 -3.55
C GLY A 94 -11.98 7.59 -4.12
N LEU A 95 -10.94 7.91 -3.33
CA LEU A 95 -9.84 8.79 -3.77
C LEU A 95 -8.79 8.06 -4.62
N GLY A 96 -8.90 6.75 -4.74
CA GLY A 96 -8.09 5.90 -5.59
C GLY A 96 -8.85 4.65 -6.03
N ASP A 97 -8.38 4.01 -7.08
CA ASP A 97 -9.00 2.82 -7.67
C ASP A 97 -8.46 1.51 -7.07
N ALA A 98 -7.23 1.54 -6.57
CA ALA A 98 -6.57 0.41 -5.92
C ALA A 98 -5.49 0.88 -4.94
N MET A 99 -5.04 -0.02 -4.07
CA MET A 99 -3.95 0.23 -3.13
C MET A 99 -2.89 -0.87 -3.21
N VAL A 100 -1.63 -0.47 -3.09
CA VAL A 100 -0.45 -1.35 -3.04
C VAL A 100 0.32 -1.06 -1.76
N SER A 101 0.69 -2.11 -1.04
CA SER A 101 1.58 -2.05 0.12
C SER A 101 2.53 -3.24 0.12
N ALA A 102 3.79 -3.02 0.45
CA ALA A 102 4.79 -4.06 0.71
C ALA A 102 5.05 -4.25 2.22
N GLY A 103 4.19 -3.69 3.07
CA GLY A 103 4.27 -3.80 4.52
C GLY A 103 3.66 -5.08 5.07
N SER A 104 3.30 -5.05 6.36
CA SER A 104 2.72 -6.21 7.07
C SER A 104 1.46 -6.74 6.40
N THR A 105 1.54 -7.97 5.90
CA THR A 105 0.40 -8.66 5.25
C THR A 105 -0.78 -8.82 6.21
N GLY A 106 -0.50 -9.14 7.49
CA GLY A 106 -1.54 -9.28 8.51
C GLY A 106 -2.26 -7.96 8.80
N ALA A 107 -1.51 -6.85 8.86
CA ALA A 107 -2.08 -5.53 9.05
C ALA A 107 -2.89 -5.09 7.82
N LEU A 108 -2.40 -5.36 6.59
CA LEU A 108 -3.12 -5.04 5.37
C LEU A 108 -4.44 -5.82 5.28
N LEU A 109 -4.43 -7.12 5.61
CA LEU A 109 -5.64 -7.96 5.64
C LEU A 109 -6.64 -7.48 6.69
N SER A 110 -6.17 -7.21 7.92
CA SER A 110 -6.99 -6.70 9.02
C SER A 110 -7.56 -5.32 8.70
N GLY A 111 -6.73 -4.42 8.21
CA GLY A 111 -7.12 -3.08 7.79
C GLY A 111 -8.12 -3.09 6.64
N SER A 112 -7.87 -3.88 5.61
CA SER A 112 -8.80 -4.03 4.48
C SER A 112 -10.15 -4.57 4.94
N THR A 113 -10.16 -5.55 5.84
CA THR A 113 -11.41 -6.09 6.39
C THR A 113 -12.19 -5.04 7.19
N LEU A 114 -11.50 -4.16 7.92
CA LEU A 114 -12.11 -3.12 8.73
C LEU A 114 -12.60 -1.92 7.90
N TYR A 115 -11.79 -1.44 6.98
CA TYR A 115 -12.04 -0.18 6.23
C TYR A 115 -12.78 -0.42 4.92
N ILE A 116 -12.36 -1.39 4.10
CA ILE A 116 -12.96 -1.68 2.78
C ILE A 116 -14.15 -2.63 2.93
N LYS A 117 -14.11 -3.49 3.95
CA LYS A 117 -15.07 -4.56 4.20
C LYS A 117 -14.96 -5.69 3.17
N ARG A 118 -15.79 -6.71 3.37
CA ARG A 118 -15.84 -7.90 2.52
C ARG A 118 -16.91 -7.76 1.44
N ILE A 119 -16.69 -8.39 0.32
CA ILE A 119 -17.72 -8.56 -0.71
C ILE A 119 -18.93 -9.27 -0.09
N ARG A 120 -20.14 -8.80 -0.41
CA ARG A 120 -21.37 -9.39 0.11
C ARG A 120 -21.45 -10.89 -0.23
N GLY A 121 -21.70 -11.70 0.77
CA GLY A 121 -21.75 -13.16 0.63
C GLY A 121 -20.43 -13.89 0.94
N ILE A 122 -19.30 -13.17 0.99
CA ILE A 122 -18.00 -13.74 1.38
C ILE A 122 -17.85 -13.67 2.90
N ARG A 123 -17.68 -14.82 3.54
CA ARG A 123 -17.58 -14.92 5.00
C ARG A 123 -16.23 -14.51 5.55
N ARG A 124 -15.14 -14.81 4.83
CA ARG A 124 -13.75 -14.50 5.23
C ARG A 124 -13.01 -13.83 4.07
N ALA A 125 -12.19 -12.84 4.38
CA ALA A 125 -11.21 -12.37 3.43
C ALA A 125 -10.13 -13.44 3.25
N ALA A 126 -9.59 -13.57 2.04
CA ALA A 126 -8.54 -14.53 1.72
C ALA A 126 -7.41 -13.85 0.95
N LEU A 127 -6.18 -14.29 1.18
CA LEU A 127 -5.06 -13.97 0.31
C LEU A 127 -5.15 -14.84 -0.94
N ALA A 128 -4.99 -14.24 -2.10
CA ALA A 128 -5.08 -14.91 -3.39
C ALA A 128 -3.84 -14.58 -4.26
N PRO A 129 -2.64 -15.07 -3.88
CA PRO A 129 -1.43 -14.84 -4.68
C PRO A 129 -1.54 -15.50 -6.04
N VAL A 130 -1.00 -14.83 -7.05
CA VAL A 130 -0.87 -15.37 -8.41
C VAL A 130 0.53 -15.95 -8.56
N LEU A 131 0.62 -17.26 -8.74
CA LEU A 131 1.88 -17.96 -8.99
C LEU A 131 2.16 -18.03 -10.49
N PRO A 132 3.36 -17.65 -10.97
CA PRO A 132 3.71 -17.65 -12.38
C PRO A 132 4.12 -19.06 -12.86
N LEU A 133 3.19 -20.03 -12.78
CA LEU A 133 3.48 -21.43 -13.14
C LEU A 133 3.40 -21.72 -14.65
N ASN A 134 2.85 -20.83 -15.43
CA ASN A 134 2.78 -20.88 -16.90
C ASN A 134 2.39 -19.48 -17.43
N GLU A 135 2.15 -19.36 -18.73
CA GLU A 135 1.75 -18.08 -19.35
C GLU A 135 0.49 -17.44 -18.77
N LYS A 136 -0.37 -18.21 -18.13
CA LYS A 136 -1.66 -17.72 -17.56
C LYS A 136 -1.59 -17.46 -16.06
N GLY A 137 -0.57 -17.94 -15.37
CA GLY A 137 -0.52 -17.94 -13.91
C GLY A 137 -1.57 -18.84 -13.25
N VAL A 138 -1.38 -19.13 -11.98
CA VAL A 138 -2.31 -19.89 -11.13
C VAL A 138 -2.62 -19.10 -9.87
N VAL A 139 -3.90 -18.91 -9.58
CA VAL A 139 -4.33 -18.25 -8.34
C VAL A 139 -4.43 -19.30 -7.24
N LEU A 140 -3.66 -19.13 -6.18
CA LEU A 140 -3.76 -19.95 -4.98
C LEU A 140 -4.57 -19.17 -3.94
N ILE A 141 -5.63 -19.76 -3.40
CA ILE A 141 -6.53 -19.09 -2.45
C ILE A 141 -6.32 -19.65 -1.04
N ASP A 142 -6.45 -18.76 -0.04
CA ASP A 142 -6.32 -19.06 1.39
C ASP A 142 -4.90 -19.45 1.82
N CYS A 143 -3.91 -18.76 1.26
CA CYS A 143 -2.52 -18.95 1.62
C CYS A 143 -2.13 -18.07 2.80
N GLY A 144 -2.13 -18.62 4.01
CA GLY A 144 -1.59 -17.96 5.20
C GLY A 144 -2.43 -16.83 5.80
N ALA A 145 -3.69 -16.67 5.41
CA ALA A 145 -4.59 -15.69 6.00
C ALA A 145 -5.26 -16.16 7.31
N ASN A 146 -5.11 -17.42 7.64
CA ASN A 146 -5.61 -18.03 8.88
C ASN A 146 -4.41 -18.30 9.82
N ALA A 147 -4.14 -17.35 10.69
CA ALA A 147 -3.37 -17.57 11.89
C ALA A 147 -4.30 -17.67 13.08
#